data_8cf8f3da878984e180e6eb2542c06120
#
_entry.id   8cf8f3da878984e180e6eb2542c06120
#
_cell.length_a   1.000
_cell.length_b   1.000
_cell.length_c   1.000
_cell.angle_alpha   90.00
_cell.angle_beta   90.00
_cell.angle_gamma   90.00
#
_symmetry.space_group_name_H-M   'P 1'
#
loop_
_entity.id
_entity.type
_entity.pdbx_description
1 polymer ?
#
loop_
_entity_poly.entity_id
_entity_poly.type
_entity_poly.pdbx_seq_one_letter_code
_entity_poly.pdbx_strand_id
1 'polypeptide(L)'
;MNPVFGDLAPPERQAMLEKLAVTLERNARWATQEGDDALGTAMLSVGAAILSVAGDLATTDAVLAEDVATRALGLITTFHCRHPQYPLGPMLH
;
A
#
# COMPACT_ATOMS: atom_id res chain seq x y z
N MET A 1 10.44 11.75 -12.24
CA MET A 1 10.71 11.80 -10.80
C MET A 1 9.39 11.74 -10.04
N ASN A 2 9.34 10.88 -9.05
CA ASN A 2 8.13 10.79 -8.24
C ASN A 2 8.00 12.02 -7.35
N PRO A 3 6.79 12.55 -7.18
CA PRO A 3 6.60 13.63 -6.23
C PRO A 3 6.98 13.17 -4.84
N VAL A 4 7.60 14.05 -4.08
CA VAL A 4 7.89 13.79 -2.68
C VAL A 4 6.55 13.75 -1.95
N PHE A 5 6.33 12.72 -1.14
CA PHE A 5 5.06 12.53 -0.44
C PHE A 5 4.68 13.76 0.39
N GLY A 6 5.68 14.43 0.97
CA GLY A 6 5.46 15.65 1.73
C GLY A 6 4.98 16.85 0.90
N ASP A 7 5.15 16.81 -0.43
CA ASP A 7 4.67 17.87 -1.31
C ASP A 7 3.17 17.77 -1.60
N LEU A 8 2.55 16.65 -1.25
CA LEU A 8 1.11 16.47 -1.41
C LEU A 8 0.37 17.16 -0.26
N ALA A 9 -0.81 17.68 -0.56
CA ALA A 9 -1.69 18.19 0.49
C ALA A 9 -2.17 17.04 1.36
N PRO A 10 -2.50 17.29 2.65
CA PRO A 10 -2.98 16.20 3.53
C PRO A 10 -4.11 15.35 2.95
N PRO A 11 -5.16 15.90 2.31
CA PRO A 11 -6.18 15.05 1.69
C PRO A 11 -5.64 14.16 0.59
N GLU A 12 -4.65 14.63 -0.15
CA GLU A 12 -4.02 13.84 -1.21
C GLU A 12 -3.17 12.72 -0.62
N ARG A 13 -2.45 12.99 0.47
CA ARG A 13 -1.69 11.97 1.18
C ARG A 13 -2.60 10.88 1.73
N GLN A 14 -3.73 11.29 2.34
CA GLN A 14 -4.71 10.34 2.85
C GLN A 14 -5.26 9.46 1.74
N ALA A 15 -5.65 10.05 0.62
CA ALA A 15 -6.17 9.30 -0.53
C ALA A 15 -5.14 8.31 -1.06
N MET A 16 -3.86 8.68 -1.10
CA MET A 16 -2.79 7.80 -1.54
C MET A 16 -2.66 6.60 -0.59
N LEU A 17 -2.64 6.84 0.72
CA LEU A 17 -2.55 5.77 1.71
C LEU A 17 -3.73 4.82 1.62
N GLU A 18 -4.94 5.34 1.43
CA GLU A 18 -6.13 4.52 1.29
C GLU A 18 -6.09 3.66 0.03
N LYS A 19 -5.59 4.21 -1.08
CA LYS A 19 -5.43 3.43 -2.31
C LYS A 19 -4.41 2.31 -2.14
N LEU A 20 -3.31 2.59 -1.44
CA LEU A 20 -2.32 1.57 -1.15
C LEU A 20 -2.92 0.45 -0.31
N ALA A 21 -3.72 0.79 0.70
CA ALA A 21 -4.37 -0.19 1.56
C ALA A 21 -5.33 -1.08 0.76
N VAL A 22 -6.13 -0.49 -0.12
CA VAL A 22 -7.06 -1.26 -0.96
C VAL A 22 -6.30 -2.19 -1.90
N THR A 23 -5.19 -1.71 -2.48
CA THR A 23 -4.35 -2.52 -3.35
C THR A 23 -3.74 -3.69 -2.56
N LEU A 24 -3.28 -3.44 -1.34
CA LEU A 24 -2.74 -4.49 -0.48
C LEU A 24 -3.78 -5.56 -0.18
N GLU A 25 -5.00 -5.16 0.13
CA GLU A 25 -6.08 -6.13 0.41
C GLU A 25 -6.38 -7.00 -0.80
N ARG A 26 -6.46 -6.39 -1.98
CA ARG A 26 -6.73 -7.12 -3.21
C ARG A 26 -5.61 -8.12 -3.51
N ASN A 27 -4.38 -7.65 -3.45
CA ASN A 27 -3.22 -8.51 -3.71
C ASN A 27 -3.10 -9.60 -2.66
N ALA A 28 -3.49 -9.32 -1.41
CA ALA A 28 -3.48 -10.31 -0.35
C ALA A 28 -4.43 -11.47 -0.65
N ARG A 29 -5.62 -11.17 -1.18
CA ARG A 29 -6.56 -12.22 -1.57
C ARG A 29 -5.98 -13.10 -2.67
N TRP A 30 -5.33 -12.48 -3.66
CA TRP A 30 -4.69 -13.23 -4.74
C TRP A 30 -3.53 -14.07 -4.22
N ALA A 31 -2.71 -13.53 -3.32
CA ALA A 31 -1.60 -14.27 -2.72
C ALA A 31 -2.10 -15.51 -1.99
N THR A 32 -3.17 -15.37 -1.22
CA THR A 32 -3.78 -16.51 -0.51
C THR A 32 -4.29 -17.56 -1.49
N GLN A 33 -4.89 -17.14 -2.61
CA GLN A 33 -5.35 -18.08 -3.64
C GLN A 33 -4.20 -18.89 -4.24
N GLU A 34 -3.01 -18.27 -4.31
CA GLU A 34 -1.81 -18.92 -4.84
C GLU A 34 -1.06 -19.73 -3.79
N GLY A 35 -1.57 -19.79 -2.56
CA GLY A 35 -0.91 -20.48 -1.48
C GLY A 35 0.20 -19.70 -0.80
N ASP A 36 0.36 -18.43 -1.14
CA ASP A 36 1.39 -17.54 -0.56
C ASP A 36 0.82 -16.88 0.70
N ASP A 37 0.54 -17.69 1.71
CA ASP A 37 -0.20 -17.26 2.89
C ASP A 37 0.57 -16.24 3.74
N ALA A 38 1.87 -16.40 3.85
CA ALA A 38 2.70 -15.48 4.62
C ALA A 38 2.64 -14.06 4.02
N LEU A 39 2.78 -13.97 2.71
CA LEU A 39 2.68 -12.68 2.02
C LEU A 39 1.27 -12.11 2.13
N GLY A 40 0.25 -12.94 1.95
CA GLY A 40 -1.14 -12.53 2.08
C GLY A 40 -1.42 -11.96 3.47
N THR A 41 -0.97 -12.63 4.52
CA THR A 41 -1.16 -12.16 5.89
C THR A 41 -0.44 -10.83 6.14
N ALA A 42 0.80 -10.70 5.65
CA ALA A 42 1.56 -9.47 5.81
C ALA A 42 0.85 -8.30 5.13
N MET A 43 0.37 -8.50 3.91
CA MET A 43 -0.32 -7.45 3.16
C MET A 43 -1.64 -7.05 3.80
N LEU A 44 -2.42 -8.02 4.31
CA LEU A 44 -3.68 -7.71 5.01
C LEU A 44 -3.42 -6.91 6.27
N SER A 45 -2.41 -7.29 7.04
CA SER A 45 -2.07 -6.60 8.29
C SER A 45 -1.65 -5.16 8.03
N VAL A 46 -0.79 -4.94 7.04
CA VAL A 46 -0.33 -3.60 6.72
C VAL A 46 -1.47 -2.76 6.14
N GLY A 47 -2.28 -3.35 5.27
CA GLY A 47 -3.45 -2.64 4.70
C GLY A 47 -4.42 -2.18 5.77
N ALA A 48 -4.76 -3.06 6.72
CA ALA A 48 -5.67 -2.72 7.82
C ALA A 48 -5.08 -1.62 8.70
N ALA A 49 -3.78 -1.72 9.01
CA ALA A 49 -3.11 -0.71 9.81
C ALA A 49 -3.12 0.65 9.12
N ILE A 50 -2.86 0.68 7.82
CA ILE A 50 -2.88 1.93 7.05
C ILE A 50 -4.27 2.57 7.11
N LEU A 51 -5.33 1.79 6.87
CA LEU A 51 -6.69 2.33 6.90
C LEU A 51 -7.05 2.94 8.23
N SER A 52 -6.57 2.35 9.34
CA SER A 52 -6.92 2.84 10.67
C SER A 52 -6.21 4.17 11.01
N VAL A 53 -5.10 4.49 10.36
CA VAL A 53 -4.30 5.67 10.72
C VAL A 53 -4.11 6.66 9.56
N ALA A 54 -4.71 6.39 8.39
CA ALA A 54 -4.44 7.18 7.19
C ALA A 54 -4.71 8.66 7.38
N GLY A 55 -5.83 9.01 8.03
CA GLY A 55 -6.19 10.40 8.27
C GLY A 55 -5.20 11.10 9.19
N ASP A 56 -4.84 10.46 10.29
CA ASP A 56 -3.91 11.02 11.26
C ASP A 56 -2.52 11.18 10.66
N LEU A 57 -1.99 10.12 10.02
CA LEU A 57 -0.67 10.19 9.39
C LEU A 57 -0.60 11.28 8.33
N ALA A 58 -1.64 11.40 7.52
CA ALA A 58 -1.66 12.36 6.42
C ALA A 58 -1.55 13.81 6.93
N THR A 59 -2.14 14.09 8.10
CA THR A 59 -2.19 15.44 8.63
C THR A 59 -1.08 15.77 9.62
N THR A 60 -0.59 14.77 10.38
CA THR A 60 0.31 15.04 11.50
C THR A 60 1.75 14.65 11.26
N ASP A 61 2.02 13.69 10.38
CA ASP A 61 3.38 13.20 10.19
C ASP A 61 3.62 12.72 8.76
N ALA A 62 3.97 13.67 7.90
CA ALA A 62 4.21 13.38 6.49
C ALA A 62 5.40 12.43 6.29
N VAL A 63 6.42 12.52 7.16
CA VAL A 63 7.60 11.66 7.06
C VAL A 63 7.24 10.21 7.37
N LEU A 64 6.48 9.99 8.43
CA LEU A 64 6.03 8.65 8.78
C LEU A 64 5.06 8.12 7.73
N ALA A 65 4.17 8.96 7.21
CA ALA A 65 3.25 8.57 6.15
C ALA A 65 4.01 8.09 4.91
N GLU A 66 5.09 8.79 4.53
CA GLU A 66 5.92 8.40 3.41
C GLU A 66 6.62 7.05 3.68
N ASP A 67 7.12 6.84 4.89
CA ASP A 67 7.76 5.58 5.26
C ASP A 67 6.78 4.42 5.15
N VAL A 68 5.57 4.62 5.66
CA VAL A 68 4.52 3.60 5.60
C VAL A 68 4.14 3.30 4.14
N ALA A 69 4.00 4.35 3.32
CA ALA A 69 3.68 4.18 1.90
C ALA A 69 4.77 3.40 1.17
N THR A 70 6.04 3.68 1.48
CA THR A 70 7.18 2.97 0.88
C THR A 70 7.15 1.49 1.23
N ARG A 71 6.84 1.15 2.47
CA ARG A 71 6.74 -0.25 2.91
C ARG A 71 5.59 -0.97 2.22
N ALA A 72 4.46 -0.29 2.07
CA ALA A 72 3.31 -0.83 1.35
C ALA A 72 3.65 -1.13 -0.11
N LEU A 73 4.32 -0.19 -0.78
CA LEU A 73 4.77 -0.38 -2.16
C LEU A 73 5.75 -1.54 -2.28
N GLY A 74 6.62 -1.72 -1.28
CA GLY A 74 7.54 -2.84 -1.25
C GLY A 74 6.82 -4.18 -1.24
N LEU A 75 5.77 -4.30 -0.44
CA LEU A 75 4.96 -5.53 -0.39
C LEU A 75 4.22 -5.77 -1.71
N ILE A 76 3.65 -4.72 -2.31
CA ILE A 76 2.98 -4.81 -3.60
C ILE A 76 3.96 -5.27 -4.67
N THR A 77 5.15 -4.69 -4.69
CA THR A 77 6.21 -5.07 -5.63
C THR A 77 6.60 -6.54 -5.44
N THR A 78 6.77 -6.96 -4.19
CA THR A 78 7.09 -8.36 -3.88
C THR A 78 6.01 -9.30 -4.44
N PHE A 79 4.74 -8.94 -4.25
CA PHE A 79 3.64 -9.74 -4.77
C PHE A 79 3.75 -9.90 -6.30
N HIS A 80 3.94 -8.79 -7.01
CA HIS A 80 3.99 -8.84 -8.47
C HIS A 80 5.26 -9.52 -8.99
N CYS A 81 6.35 -9.50 -8.23
CA CYS A 81 7.55 -10.26 -8.58
C CYS A 81 7.31 -11.76 -8.45
N ARG A 82 6.58 -12.18 -7.42
CA ARG A 82 6.28 -13.61 -7.19
C ARG A 82 5.16 -14.12 -8.07
N HIS A 83 4.21 -13.24 -8.41
CA HIS A 83 3.00 -13.62 -9.14
C HIS A 83 2.77 -12.66 -10.30
N PRO A 84 3.64 -12.68 -11.33
CA PRO A 84 3.58 -11.69 -12.42
C PRO A 84 2.35 -11.82 -13.31
N GLN A 85 1.59 -12.91 -13.19
CA GLN A 85 0.37 -13.11 -13.96
C GLN A 85 -0.77 -12.20 -13.53
N TYR A 86 -0.70 -11.61 -12.33
CA TYR A 86 -1.74 -10.72 -11.85
C TYR A 86 -1.51 -9.29 -12.34
N PRO A 87 -2.59 -8.53 -12.65
CA PRO A 87 -2.43 -7.18 -13.16
C PRO A 87 -2.02 -6.20 -12.07
N LEU A 88 -1.27 -5.18 -12.46
CA LEU A 88 -0.97 -4.06 -11.59
C LEU A 88 -2.23 -3.22 -11.37
N GLY A 89 -2.32 -2.59 -10.19
CA GLY A 89 -3.41 -1.68 -9.91
C GLY A 89 -3.27 -0.37 -10.69
N PRO A 90 -4.38 0.37 -10.87
CA PRO A 90 -4.34 1.62 -11.62
C PRO A 90 -3.35 2.64 -11.09
N MET A 91 -3.10 2.66 -9.80
CA MET A 91 -2.21 3.63 -9.18
C MET A 91 -0.73 3.40 -9.52
N LEU A 92 -0.39 2.25 -10.12
CA LEU A 92 0.99 1.89 -10.44
C LEU A 92 1.32 2.14 -11.91
N HIS A 93 0.43 2.72 -12.63
CA HIS A 93 0.65 3.06 -14.04
C HIS A 93 1.26 4.44 -14.20
#